data_bcc0c64e479e22076905aaf229680caa
#
_entry.id   bcc0c64e479e22076905aaf229680caa
#
_cell.length_a   1.000
_cell.length_b   1.000
_cell.length_c   1.000
_cell.angle_alpha   90.00
_cell.angle_beta   90.00
_cell.angle_gamma   90.00
#
_symmetry.space_group_name_H-M   'P 1'
#
loop_
_entity.id
_entity.type
_entity.pdbx_description
1 polymer ?
#
loop_
_entity_poly.entity_id
_entity_poly.type
_entity_poly.pdbx_seq_one_letter_code
_entity_poly.pdbx_strand_id
1 'polypeptide(L)'
;MRYRRMAIEVESPEELGYGRIRYNLAESSIADQSLSGLGLQVPDLTLPYNEHRGTPALRALVVAGAAGLTADDVLITSGAAGALFIVATSLLERGDHLVVVRPNYATNLHTPRAIGCEISFIDLRFEDGYQLDPAAVAAAITPATKLISVTCPHNPTGVMMNEGELRQLVDLAAAHRCRLLVDETYRDLAYGGALPMAASLGEHVIGVSSLSKAYGVPGIRIGWLITRDARLQELLLSAKEQISICGSVIDEWIAEQILARRSAVLPPTLAAMRARLQRVADWMGGEPLLEWVRPSAGVICFPRMRSEPPGGTGAFYQRLLHTHGTYVGPGHWFELPDTYFRLGYGWPAFDELEGGLRGISRALRG
;
A
#
# COMPACT_ATOMS: atom_id res chain seq x y z
N MET A 1 22.79 -0.32 -9.63
CA MET A 1 21.31 -0.41 -9.81
C MET A 1 20.91 0.13 -11.18
N ARG A 2 19.88 -0.44 -11.82
CA ARG A 2 19.32 0.06 -13.09
C ARG A 2 17.83 0.28 -12.91
N TYR A 3 17.40 1.53 -12.87
CA TYR A 3 15.99 1.89 -12.71
C TYR A 3 15.25 1.91 -14.04
N ARG A 4 13.96 1.54 -13.99
CA ARG A 4 12.97 1.73 -15.06
C ARG A 4 11.73 2.35 -14.46
N ARG A 5 11.04 3.22 -15.19
CA ARG A 5 9.72 3.71 -14.75
C ARG A 5 8.74 2.54 -14.70
N MET A 6 7.99 2.45 -13.62
CA MET A 6 6.97 1.42 -13.42
C MET A 6 5.71 1.80 -14.18
N ALA A 7 4.99 0.82 -14.75
CA ALA A 7 3.76 1.09 -15.52
C ALA A 7 2.75 1.90 -14.71
N ILE A 8 2.52 1.52 -13.44
CA ILE A 8 1.63 2.22 -12.52
C ILE A 8 2.00 3.70 -12.33
N GLU A 9 3.28 4.07 -12.42
CA GLU A 9 3.74 5.46 -12.27
C GLU A 9 3.73 6.22 -13.60
N VAL A 10 3.84 5.51 -14.73
CA VAL A 10 3.76 6.14 -16.06
C VAL A 10 2.32 6.48 -16.44
N GLU A 11 1.40 5.61 -16.03
CA GLU A 11 -0.02 5.67 -16.39
C GLU A 11 -0.89 6.13 -15.22
N SER A 12 -0.29 6.67 -14.17
CA SER A 12 -1.02 7.15 -13.01
C SER A 12 -1.98 8.31 -13.36
N PRO A 13 -3.08 8.51 -12.62
CA PRO A 13 -4.02 9.60 -12.88
C PRO A 13 -3.36 10.99 -12.91
N GLU A 14 -2.36 11.24 -12.06
CA GLU A 14 -1.61 12.50 -12.02
C GLU A 14 -0.77 12.72 -13.28
N GLU A 15 -0.14 11.68 -13.83
CA GLU A 15 0.64 11.76 -15.08
C GLU A 15 -0.28 11.86 -16.32
N LEU A 16 -1.42 11.14 -16.29
CA LEU A 16 -2.43 11.23 -17.33
C LEU A 16 -3.12 12.62 -17.34
N GLY A 17 -3.25 13.23 -16.18
CA GLY A 17 -3.93 14.49 -15.92
C GLY A 17 -5.39 14.28 -15.47
N TYR A 18 -5.68 14.67 -14.21
CA TYR A 18 -7.00 14.51 -13.59
C TYR A 18 -8.15 15.12 -14.41
N GLY A 19 -7.90 16.20 -15.17
CA GLY A 19 -8.92 16.83 -16.01
C GLY A 19 -9.38 15.97 -17.21
N ARG A 20 -8.69 14.89 -17.54
CA ARG A 20 -9.05 13.92 -18.58
C ARG A 20 -9.91 12.76 -18.07
N ILE A 21 -10.04 12.64 -16.76
CA ILE A 21 -10.72 11.53 -16.08
C ILE A 21 -11.96 12.10 -15.38
N ARG A 22 -13.14 11.68 -15.81
CA ARG A 22 -14.40 12.09 -15.16
C ARG A 22 -14.68 11.29 -13.90
N TYR A 23 -14.42 9.99 -13.94
CA TYR A 23 -14.66 9.06 -12.84
C TYR A 23 -13.35 8.31 -12.53
N ASN A 24 -12.58 8.83 -11.58
CA ASN A 24 -11.30 8.25 -11.22
C ASN A 24 -11.47 7.13 -10.18
N LEU A 25 -11.43 5.89 -10.66
CA LEU A 25 -11.42 4.68 -9.84
C LEU A 25 -10.05 3.98 -9.87
N ALA A 26 -8.99 4.67 -10.28
CA ALA A 26 -7.62 4.12 -10.25
C ALA A 26 -6.90 4.43 -8.94
N GLU A 27 -7.34 5.47 -8.20
CA GLU A 27 -6.74 5.85 -6.93
C GLU A 27 -6.89 4.76 -5.86
N SER A 28 -5.91 4.69 -4.98
CA SER A 28 -5.83 3.67 -3.95
C SER A 28 -5.82 4.24 -2.52
N SER A 29 -6.38 5.43 -2.35
CA SER A 29 -6.53 6.15 -1.08
C SER A 29 -8.01 6.50 -0.83
N ILE A 30 -8.32 7.04 0.34
CA ILE A 30 -9.52 7.85 0.51
C ILE A 30 -9.32 9.19 -0.23
N ALA A 31 -10.41 9.97 -0.37
CA ALA A 31 -10.35 11.29 -1.01
C ALA A 31 -9.29 12.19 -0.36
N ASP A 32 -8.59 12.95 -1.22
CA ASP A 32 -7.53 13.86 -0.77
C ASP A 32 -8.10 14.93 0.16
N GLN A 33 -7.37 15.17 1.24
CA GLN A 33 -7.74 16.15 2.24
C GLN A 33 -7.04 17.49 1.99
N SER A 34 -7.73 18.58 2.24
CA SER A 34 -7.13 19.92 2.30
C SER A 34 -6.82 20.32 3.75
N LEU A 35 -5.89 21.25 3.92
CA LEU A 35 -5.59 21.80 5.25
C LEU A 35 -6.86 22.37 5.92
N SER A 36 -7.69 23.11 5.18
CA SER A 36 -8.96 23.64 5.67
C SER A 36 -9.96 22.55 6.02
N GLY A 37 -10.04 21.48 5.21
CA GLY A 37 -10.89 20.31 5.49
C GLY A 37 -10.47 19.57 6.76
N LEU A 38 -9.18 19.55 7.05
CA LEU A 38 -8.61 19.02 8.28
C LEU A 38 -8.71 20.01 9.47
N GLY A 39 -9.20 21.25 9.25
CA GLY A 39 -9.22 22.29 10.25
C GLY A 39 -7.84 22.74 10.70
N LEU A 40 -6.85 22.66 9.80
CA LEU A 40 -5.45 23.02 10.08
C LEU A 40 -5.10 24.38 9.47
N GLN A 41 -4.38 25.16 10.24
CA GLN A 41 -3.66 26.34 9.79
C GLN A 41 -2.20 26.18 10.22
N VAL A 42 -1.28 26.23 9.27
CA VAL A 42 0.15 26.14 9.56
C VAL A 42 0.56 27.38 10.34
N PRO A 43 1.07 27.25 11.57
CA PRO A 43 1.53 28.38 12.35
C PRO A 43 2.83 28.96 11.78
N ASP A 44 3.32 30.05 12.37
CA ASP A 44 4.65 30.55 12.07
C ASP A 44 5.70 29.60 12.66
N LEU A 45 6.23 28.73 11.81
CA LEU A 45 7.21 27.71 12.17
C LEU A 45 8.62 28.17 11.83
N THR A 46 9.55 28.00 12.76
CA THR A 46 10.98 28.02 12.42
C THR A 46 11.30 26.76 11.59
N LEU A 47 12.09 26.90 10.53
CA LEU A 47 12.41 25.85 9.58
C LEU A 47 13.89 25.40 9.65
N PRO A 48 14.37 24.84 10.78
CA PRO A 48 15.70 24.28 10.90
C PRO A 48 15.79 22.91 10.25
N TYR A 49 16.98 22.30 10.24
CA TYR A 49 17.07 20.85 10.08
C TYR A 49 16.30 20.18 11.21
N ASN A 50 15.40 19.28 10.85
CA ASN A 50 14.65 18.46 11.80
C ASN A 50 15.51 17.31 12.35
N GLU A 51 15.04 16.61 13.38
CA GLU A 51 15.71 15.39 13.82
C GLU A 51 15.73 14.37 12.67
N HIS A 52 16.88 13.73 12.46
CA HIS A 52 17.07 12.83 11.32
C HIS A 52 16.12 11.62 11.35
N ARG A 53 15.76 11.14 12.54
CA ARG A 53 14.75 10.08 12.71
C ARG A 53 13.31 10.56 12.52
N GLY A 54 13.06 11.85 12.46
CA GLY A 54 11.76 12.50 12.59
C GLY A 54 11.51 12.96 14.02
N THR A 55 10.59 13.91 14.22
CA THR A 55 10.32 14.48 15.54
C THR A 55 9.92 13.41 16.56
N PRO A 56 10.35 13.50 17.83
CA PRO A 56 9.97 12.55 18.88
C PRO A 56 8.45 12.45 19.05
N ALA A 57 7.75 13.58 18.92
CA ALA A 57 6.29 13.64 19.02
C ALA A 57 5.62 12.81 17.89
N LEU A 58 6.04 12.99 16.65
CA LEU A 58 5.51 12.22 15.51
C LEU A 58 5.80 10.73 15.67
N ARG A 59 7.03 10.37 16.03
CA ARG A 59 7.44 8.98 16.24
C ARG A 59 6.60 8.31 17.35
N ALA A 60 6.36 9.00 18.45
CA ALA A 60 5.51 8.52 19.55
C ALA A 60 4.04 8.32 19.09
N LEU A 61 3.50 9.25 18.30
CA LEU A 61 2.15 9.14 17.75
C LEU A 61 2.00 7.98 16.75
N VAL A 62 3.03 7.65 15.99
CA VAL A 62 3.01 6.50 15.07
C VAL A 62 2.72 5.20 15.83
N VAL A 63 3.39 4.96 16.94
CA VAL A 63 3.25 3.72 17.73
C VAL A 63 2.29 3.83 18.90
N ALA A 64 1.55 4.94 19.01
CA ALA A 64 0.60 5.14 20.09
C ALA A 64 -0.42 3.99 20.16
N GLY A 65 -0.51 3.34 21.33
CA GLY A 65 -1.38 2.19 21.57
C GLY A 65 -0.82 0.84 21.09
N ALA A 66 0.36 0.78 20.50
CA ALA A 66 1.01 -0.47 20.10
C ALA A 66 1.84 -1.03 21.25
N ALA A 67 1.46 -2.21 21.74
CA ALA A 67 2.21 -2.86 22.82
C ALA A 67 3.63 -3.24 22.37
N GLY A 68 4.62 -2.95 23.21
CA GLY A 68 6.01 -3.36 23.00
C GLY A 68 6.78 -2.53 21.96
N LEU A 69 6.20 -1.42 21.48
CA LEU A 69 6.86 -0.46 20.60
C LEU A 69 7.02 0.89 21.29
N THR A 70 8.08 1.60 20.97
CA THR A 70 8.42 2.93 21.46
C THR A 70 8.74 3.90 20.30
N ALA A 71 8.84 5.19 20.57
CA ALA A 71 9.27 6.16 19.57
C ALA A 71 10.66 5.86 18.98
N ASP A 72 11.52 5.17 19.73
CA ASP A 72 12.88 4.82 19.29
C ASP A 72 12.89 3.69 18.26
N ASP A 73 11.81 2.94 18.12
CA ASP A 73 11.64 1.91 17.10
C ASP A 73 11.19 2.48 15.74
N VAL A 74 10.92 3.79 15.66
CA VAL A 74 10.34 4.45 14.48
C VAL A 74 11.35 5.31 13.74
N LEU A 75 11.40 5.19 12.43
CA LEU A 75 12.10 6.09 11.51
C LEU A 75 11.10 6.68 10.52
N ILE A 76 10.94 8.00 10.51
CA ILE A 76 10.08 8.73 9.58
C ILE A 76 10.75 8.78 8.21
N THR A 77 9.97 8.57 7.14
CA THR A 77 10.45 8.49 5.76
C THR A 77 9.57 9.29 4.80
N SER A 78 10.05 9.50 3.59
CA SER A 78 9.29 10.15 2.51
C SER A 78 8.24 9.20 1.93
N GLY A 79 7.15 8.99 2.67
CA GLY A 79 6.11 8.01 2.40
C GLY A 79 6.57 6.56 2.58
N ALA A 80 5.65 5.61 2.42
CA ALA A 80 5.96 4.18 2.46
C ALA A 80 6.94 3.77 1.33
N ALA A 81 6.86 4.40 0.15
CA ALA A 81 7.78 4.13 -0.95
C ALA A 81 9.25 4.40 -0.56
N GLY A 82 9.50 5.51 0.15
CA GLY A 82 10.82 5.81 0.70
C GLY A 82 11.28 4.77 1.73
N ALA A 83 10.37 4.34 2.61
CA ALA A 83 10.65 3.28 3.58
C ALA A 83 11.03 1.95 2.91
N LEU A 84 10.23 1.50 1.94
CA LEU A 84 10.48 0.27 1.17
C LEU A 84 11.82 0.33 0.41
N PHE A 85 12.11 1.49 -0.18
CA PHE A 85 13.38 1.70 -0.88
C PHE A 85 14.58 1.60 0.07
N ILE A 86 14.50 2.29 1.23
CA ILE A 86 15.55 2.26 2.26
C ILE A 86 15.76 0.83 2.75
N VAL A 87 14.69 0.10 3.08
CA VAL A 87 14.80 -1.30 3.55
C VAL A 87 15.47 -2.19 2.50
N ALA A 88 15.01 -2.13 1.24
CA ALA A 88 15.56 -2.97 0.19
C ALA A 88 17.04 -2.67 -0.08
N THR A 89 17.43 -1.38 -0.16
CA THR A 89 18.80 -0.97 -0.47
C THR A 89 19.76 -1.12 0.70
N SER A 90 19.25 -1.21 1.93
CA SER A 90 20.08 -1.44 3.12
C SER A 90 20.31 -2.91 3.43
N LEU A 91 19.37 -3.79 3.06
CA LEU A 91 19.39 -5.20 3.42
C LEU A 91 19.79 -6.13 2.29
N LEU A 92 19.74 -5.67 1.04
CA LEU A 92 19.92 -6.51 -0.13
C LEU A 92 21.10 -6.03 -1.00
N GLU A 93 21.90 -6.96 -1.43
CA GLU A 93 22.96 -6.77 -2.41
C GLU A 93 22.71 -7.64 -3.65
N ARG A 94 23.50 -7.42 -4.69
CA ARG A 94 23.43 -8.24 -5.90
C ARG A 94 23.70 -9.72 -5.57
N GLY A 95 22.76 -10.59 -5.96
CA GLY A 95 22.81 -12.01 -5.72
C GLY A 95 22.22 -12.47 -4.40
N ASP A 96 21.81 -11.55 -3.50
CA ASP A 96 21.02 -11.91 -2.34
C ASP A 96 19.64 -12.41 -2.76
N HIS A 97 19.07 -13.33 -1.98
CA HIS A 97 17.77 -13.90 -2.25
C HIS A 97 16.66 -13.21 -1.44
N LEU A 98 15.55 -12.92 -2.13
CA LEU A 98 14.31 -12.34 -1.59
C LEU A 98 13.13 -13.26 -1.90
N VAL A 99 12.27 -13.50 -0.92
CA VAL A 99 10.92 -14.06 -1.12
C VAL A 99 9.90 -12.92 -1.06
N VAL A 100 9.07 -12.76 -2.09
CA VAL A 100 8.07 -11.66 -2.15
C VAL A 100 6.75 -12.13 -2.73
N VAL A 101 5.63 -11.65 -2.19
CA VAL A 101 4.29 -11.93 -2.72
C VAL A 101 4.02 -11.17 -4.02
N ARG A 102 3.26 -11.79 -4.94
CA ARG A 102 2.81 -11.19 -6.20
C ARG A 102 1.33 -11.55 -6.46
N PRO A 103 0.46 -10.65 -7.00
CA PRO A 103 0.76 -9.26 -7.38
C PRO A 103 1.15 -8.40 -6.18
N ASN A 104 1.81 -7.26 -6.40
CA ASN A 104 2.20 -6.36 -5.31
C ASN A 104 2.37 -4.92 -5.82
N TYR A 105 2.53 -3.98 -4.88
CA TYR A 105 2.97 -2.63 -5.19
C TYR A 105 4.36 -2.66 -5.83
N ALA A 106 4.49 -1.94 -6.93
CA ALA A 106 5.64 -2.06 -7.82
C ALA A 106 7.01 -1.86 -7.14
N THR A 107 7.12 -0.98 -6.14
CA THR A 107 8.38 -0.74 -5.41
C THR A 107 8.89 -2.00 -4.72
N ASN A 108 8.00 -2.86 -4.19
CA ASN A 108 8.37 -4.13 -3.56
C ASN A 108 9.02 -5.12 -4.54
N LEU A 109 8.77 -4.97 -5.84
CA LEU A 109 9.29 -5.85 -6.89
C LEU A 109 10.47 -5.20 -7.64
N HIS A 110 10.32 -3.93 -8.01
CA HIS A 110 11.26 -3.26 -8.90
C HIS A 110 12.55 -2.80 -8.22
N THR A 111 12.52 -2.41 -6.94
CA THR A 111 13.74 -2.03 -6.22
C THR A 111 14.70 -3.23 -6.08
N PRO A 112 14.26 -4.42 -5.60
CA PRO A 112 15.12 -5.61 -5.57
C PRO A 112 15.63 -6.03 -6.96
N ARG A 113 14.81 -5.93 -8.00
CA ARG A 113 15.25 -6.17 -9.39
C ARG A 113 16.34 -5.19 -9.83
N ALA A 114 16.21 -3.90 -9.47
CA ALA A 114 17.21 -2.89 -9.79
C ALA A 114 18.54 -3.12 -9.07
N ILE A 115 18.50 -3.67 -7.87
CA ILE A 115 19.68 -4.12 -7.10
C ILE A 115 20.34 -5.31 -7.80
N GLY A 116 19.56 -6.22 -8.35
CA GLY A 116 20.00 -7.46 -8.99
C GLY A 116 19.92 -8.67 -8.05
N CYS A 117 18.90 -8.68 -7.19
CA CYS A 117 18.58 -9.79 -6.31
C CYS A 117 18.03 -11.00 -7.08
N GLU A 118 18.19 -12.17 -6.50
CA GLU A 118 17.43 -13.36 -6.86
C GLU A 118 16.08 -13.33 -6.15
N ILE A 119 14.99 -13.56 -6.87
CA ILE A 119 13.64 -13.36 -6.33
C ILE A 119 12.79 -14.61 -6.52
N SER A 120 12.31 -15.18 -5.41
CA SER A 120 11.24 -16.17 -5.42
C SER A 120 9.91 -15.48 -5.20
N PHE A 121 8.99 -15.63 -6.15
CA PHE A 121 7.64 -15.07 -6.07
C PHE A 121 6.68 -16.06 -5.44
N ILE A 122 5.84 -15.57 -4.54
CA ILE A 122 4.66 -16.26 -4.02
C ILE A 122 3.44 -15.66 -4.72
N ASP A 123 2.90 -16.39 -5.69
CA ASP A 123 1.75 -15.94 -6.46
C ASP A 123 0.46 -16.12 -5.66
N LEU A 124 -0.17 -15.00 -5.29
CA LEU A 124 -1.50 -15.00 -4.69
C LEU A 124 -2.53 -15.13 -5.80
N ARG A 125 -3.24 -16.26 -5.84
CA ARG A 125 -4.14 -16.59 -6.95
C ARG A 125 -5.58 -16.23 -6.61
N PHE A 126 -6.32 -15.85 -7.63
CA PHE A 126 -7.74 -15.56 -7.53
C PHE A 126 -8.54 -16.77 -6.99
N GLU A 127 -8.21 -17.96 -7.50
CA GLU A 127 -8.85 -19.24 -7.14
C GLU A 127 -8.71 -19.56 -5.66
N ASP A 128 -7.64 -19.11 -5.03
CA ASP A 128 -7.35 -19.31 -3.61
C ASP A 128 -7.82 -18.10 -2.76
N GLY A 129 -8.63 -17.20 -3.34
CA GLY A 129 -9.10 -15.98 -2.68
C GLY A 129 -7.98 -14.99 -2.35
N TYR A 130 -6.86 -15.05 -3.05
CA TYR A 130 -5.64 -14.28 -2.81
C TYR A 130 -5.06 -14.48 -1.39
N GLN A 131 -5.38 -15.59 -0.75
CA GLN A 131 -4.83 -15.91 0.56
C GLN A 131 -3.35 -16.29 0.43
N LEU A 132 -2.54 -15.80 1.38
CA LEU A 132 -1.14 -16.19 1.49
C LEU A 132 -1.04 -17.51 2.26
N ASP A 133 -0.41 -18.50 1.64
CA ASP A 133 -0.07 -19.75 2.32
C ASP A 133 1.34 -19.65 2.93
N PRO A 134 1.49 -19.65 4.27
CA PRO A 134 2.80 -19.67 4.91
C PRO A 134 3.68 -20.87 4.53
N ALA A 135 3.06 -22.02 4.14
CA ALA A 135 3.81 -23.19 3.70
C ALA A 135 4.46 -22.94 2.33
N ALA A 136 3.80 -22.20 1.43
CA ALA A 136 4.40 -21.79 0.16
C ALA A 136 5.59 -20.83 0.38
N VAL A 137 5.49 -19.92 1.36
CA VAL A 137 6.61 -19.06 1.75
C VAL A 137 7.76 -19.89 2.27
N ALA A 138 7.50 -20.86 3.17
CA ALA A 138 8.52 -21.76 3.71
C ALA A 138 9.26 -22.52 2.62
N ALA A 139 8.54 -23.05 1.65
CA ALA A 139 9.13 -23.80 0.52
C ALA A 139 10.00 -22.95 -0.40
N ALA A 140 9.78 -21.65 -0.44
CA ALA A 140 10.54 -20.70 -1.26
C ALA A 140 11.83 -20.19 -0.57
N ILE A 141 11.96 -20.38 0.74
CA ILE A 141 13.15 -19.94 1.48
C ILE A 141 14.35 -20.82 1.14
N THR A 142 15.49 -20.17 0.92
CA THR A 142 16.79 -20.82 0.70
C THR A 142 17.79 -20.36 1.78
N PRO A 143 18.95 -21.00 1.92
CA PRO A 143 20.01 -20.52 2.82
C PRO A 143 20.52 -19.10 2.48
N ALA A 144 20.30 -18.63 1.26
CA ALA A 144 20.67 -17.28 0.79
C ALA A 144 19.57 -16.24 1.04
N THR A 145 18.39 -16.63 1.54
CA THR A 145 17.28 -15.69 1.77
C THR A 145 17.61 -14.69 2.87
N LYS A 146 17.59 -13.41 2.53
CA LYS A 146 17.82 -12.30 3.45
C LYS A 146 16.51 -11.68 3.95
N LEU A 147 15.51 -11.66 3.08
CA LEU A 147 14.27 -10.93 3.32
C LEU A 147 13.06 -11.71 2.80
N ILE A 148 12.01 -11.74 3.59
CA ILE A 148 10.65 -12.10 3.17
C ILE A 148 9.85 -10.80 3.15
N SER A 149 9.19 -10.47 2.04
CA SER A 149 8.41 -9.23 1.89
C SER A 149 6.96 -9.55 1.58
N VAL A 150 6.06 -9.13 2.46
CA VAL A 150 4.61 -9.32 2.33
C VAL A 150 3.88 -7.98 2.49
N THR A 151 2.68 -7.88 1.94
CA THR A 151 1.80 -6.71 2.07
C THR A 151 0.50 -7.15 2.74
N CYS A 152 0.16 -6.56 3.87
CA CYS A 152 -1.10 -6.86 4.58
C CYS A 152 -1.60 -5.64 5.36
N PRO A 153 -2.81 -5.15 5.05
CA PRO A 153 -3.74 -5.57 3.98
C PRO A 153 -3.16 -5.42 2.59
N HIS A 154 -3.55 -6.31 1.68
CA HIS A 154 -2.87 -6.52 0.42
C HIS A 154 -3.30 -5.52 -0.68
N ASN A 155 -2.35 -4.96 -1.41
CA ASN A 155 -2.55 -4.19 -2.64
C ASN A 155 -2.09 -5.05 -3.84
N PRO A 156 -2.98 -5.33 -4.82
CA PRO A 156 -4.21 -4.61 -5.16
C PRO A 156 -5.53 -5.24 -4.65
N THR A 157 -5.51 -6.32 -3.89
CA THR A 157 -6.71 -7.17 -3.69
C THR A 157 -7.60 -6.73 -2.52
N GLY A 158 -7.05 -6.01 -1.52
CA GLY A 158 -7.75 -5.66 -0.29
C GLY A 158 -7.97 -6.85 0.67
N VAL A 159 -7.35 -7.99 0.39
CA VAL A 159 -7.42 -9.19 1.26
C VAL A 159 -6.46 -9.03 2.44
N MET A 160 -6.80 -9.62 3.57
CA MET A 160 -5.94 -9.66 4.77
C MET A 160 -5.66 -11.10 5.16
N MET A 161 -4.45 -11.35 5.64
CA MET A 161 -4.17 -12.53 6.45
C MET A 161 -4.78 -12.37 7.85
N ASN A 162 -4.93 -13.46 8.56
CA ASN A 162 -5.28 -13.44 9.98
C ASN A 162 -4.03 -13.32 10.87
N GLU A 163 -4.23 -13.09 12.17
CA GLU A 163 -3.11 -12.93 13.11
C GLU A 163 -2.26 -14.21 13.24
N GLY A 164 -2.89 -15.38 13.15
CA GLY A 164 -2.18 -16.68 13.22
C GLY A 164 -1.21 -16.84 12.03
N GLU A 165 -1.66 -16.48 10.82
CA GLU A 165 -0.82 -16.50 9.62
C GLU A 165 0.34 -15.49 9.72
N LEU A 166 0.08 -14.28 10.23
CA LEU A 166 1.13 -13.30 10.46
C LEU A 166 2.18 -13.83 11.47
N ARG A 167 1.76 -14.45 12.57
CA ARG A 167 2.66 -15.05 13.56
C ARG A 167 3.47 -16.21 12.97
N GLN A 168 2.85 -17.04 12.14
CA GLN A 168 3.57 -18.11 11.44
C GLN A 168 4.69 -17.55 10.53
N LEU A 169 4.44 -16.43 9.81
CA LEU A 169 5.49 -15.78 9.02
C LEU A 169 6.61 -15.21 9.89
N VAL A 170 6.28 -14.65 11.05
CA VAL A 170 7.26 -14.16 12.03
C VAL A 170 8.14 -15.31 12.51
N ASP A 171 7.54 -16.42 12.93
CA ASP A 171 8.27 -17.60 13.42
C ASP A 171 9.13 -18.24 12.32
N LEU A 172 8.61 -18.27 11.09
CA LEU A 172 9.31 -18.77 9.91
C LEU A 172 10.55 -17.94 9.60
N ALA A 173 10.44 -16.61 9.60
CA ALA A 173 11.56 -15.71 9.36
C ALA A 173 12.64 -15.87 10.45
N ALA A 174 12.23 -16.00 11.72
CA ALA A 174 13.13 -16.25 12.84
C ALA A 174 13.89 -17.58 12.68
N ALA A 175 13.17 -18.67 12.37
CA ALA A 175 13.74 -20.00 12.19
C ALA A 175 14.82 -20.04 11.08
N HIS A 176 14.60 -19.28 10.02
CA HIS A 176 15.52 -19.17 8.88
C HIS A 176 16.53 -18.01 8.99
N ARG A 177 16.51 -17.25 10.09
CA ARG A 177 17.43 -16.11 10.34
C ARG A 177 17.39 -15.06 9.24
N CYS A 178 16.24 -14.88 8.60
CA CYS A 178 15.99 -13.79 7.65
C CYS A 178 15.09 -12.72 8.26
N ARG A 179 14.99 -11.56 7.63
CA ARG A 179 14.10 -10.48 8.03
C ARG A 179 12.71 -10.69 7.41
N LEU A 180 11.68 -10.24 8.14
CA LEU A 180 10.32 -10.14 7.62
C LEU A 180 9.95 -8.66 7.46
N LEU A 181 9.66 -8.24 6.24
CA LEU A 181 9.08 -6.94 5.92
C LEU A 181 7.58 -7.10 5.71
N VAL A 182 6.79 -6.33 6.45
CA VAL A 182 5.35 -6.24 6.28
C VAL A 182 4.98 -4.81 5.88
N ASP A 183 4.49 -4.66 4.67
CA ASP A 183 3.89 -3.40 4.22
C ASP A 183 2.46 -3.31 4.79
N GLU A 184 2.30 -2.48 5.81
CA GLU A 184 1.06 -2.27 6.56
C GLU A 184 0.32 -1.00 6.13
N THR A 185 0.57 -0.50 4.92
CA THR A 185 0.04 0.80 4.44
C THR A 185 -1.49 0.92 4.55
N TYR A 186 -2.22 -0.19 4.47
CA TYR A 186 -3.68 -0.23 4.62
C TYR A 186 -4.16 -0.70 6.00
N ARG A 187 -3.29 -0.87 6.98
CA ARG A 187 -3.62 -1.39 8.30
C ARG A 187 -4.78 -0.64 8.98
N ASP A 188 -4.74 0.68 8.95
CA ASP A 188 -5.76 1.54 9.55
C ASP A 188 -7.11 1.53 8.79
N LEU A 189 -7.17 0.84 7.65
CA LEU A 189 -8.39 0.60 6.85
C LEU A 189 -8.89 -0.85 6.95
N ALA A 190 -8.53 -1.60 7.98
CA ALA A 190 -9.02 -2.95 8.23
C ALA A 190 -10.46 -2.94 8.76
N TYR A 191 -11.38 -3.57 8.06
CA TYR A 191 -12.81 -3.53 8.41
C TYR A 191 -13.18 -4.42 9.60
N GLY A 192 -12.48 -5.52 9.79
CA GLY A 192 -12.69 -6.45 10.93
C GLY A 192 -11.83 -6.15 12.16
N GLY A 193 -11.05 -5.08 12.13
CA GLY A 193 -10.03 -4.75 13.12
C GLY A 193 -8.62 -4.93 12.56
N ALA A 194 -7.72 -4.03 12.96
CA ALA A 194 -6.33 -4.08 12.53
C ALA A 194 -5.56 -5.19 13.25
N LEU A 195 -4.66 -5.85 12.51
CA LEU A 195 -3.68 -6.76 13.12
C LEU A 195 -2.72 -5.98 14.05
N PRO A 196 -2.03 -6.65 14.98
CA PRO A 196 -0.91 -6.03 15.68
C PRO A 196 0.08 -5.41 14.67
N MET A 197 0.73 -4.31 15.01
CA MET A 197 1.83 -3.80 14.20
C MET A 197 2.90 -4.90 14.10
N ALA A 198 3.26 -5.32 12.90
CA ALA A 198 4.09 -6.50 12.69
C ALA A 198 5.43 -6.42 13.44
N ALA A 199 6.06 -5.25 13.48
CA ALA A 199 7.31 -5.02 14.20
C ALA A 199 7.22 -5.29 15.72
N SER A 200 6.01 -5.27 16.32
CA SER A 200 5.83 -5.63 17.73
C SER A 200 6.03 -7.13 18.02
N LEU A 201 5.98 -7.96 16.98
CA LEU A 201 6.00 -9.42 17.10
C LEU A 201 7.42 -10.03 17.09
N GLY A 202 8.45 -9.26 16.70
CA GLY A 202 9.82 -9.76 16.70
C GLY A 202 10.85 -8.69 16.30
N GLU A 203 12.09 -8.81 16.78
CA GLU A 203 13.19 -7.88 16.45
C GLU A 203 13.63 -7.99 14.97
N HIS A 204 13.40 -9.15 14.36
CA HIS A 204 13.70 -9.40 12.94
C HIS A 204 12.60 -8.91 12.00
N VAL A 205 11.52 -8.31 12.52
CA VAL A 205 10.37 -7.83 11.77
C VAL A 205 10.47 -6.33 11.52
N ILE A 206 10.14 -5.91 10.30
CA ILE A 206 10.08 -4.53 9.87
C ILE A 206 8.65 -4.24 9.41
N GLY A 207 7.99 -3.27 10.03
CA GLY A 207 6.71 -2.74 9.58
C GLY A 207 6.90 -1.47 8.79
N VAL A 208 6.16 -1.29 7.69
CA VAL A 208 6.17 -0.05 6.89
C VAL A 208 4.74 0.45 6.71
N SER A 209 4.53 1.76 6.86
CA SER A 209 3.23 2.37 6.57
C SER A 209 3.36 3.87 6.24
N SER A 210 2.23 4.54 6.00
CA SER A 210 2.19 5.97 5.69
C SER A 210 0.83 6.62 5.97
N LEU A 211 0.77 7.95 5.90
CA LEU A 211 -0.46 8.72 5.96
C LEU A 211 -1.20 8.81 4.60
N SER A 212 -0.62 8.31 3.54
CA SER A 212 -1.14 8.51 2.17
C SER A 212 -2.52 7.89 1.95
N LYS A 213 -2.83 6.74 2.59
CA LYS A 213 -4.01 5.93 2.21
C LYS A 213 -5.21 6.14 3.14
N ALA A 214 -5.02 5.87 4.43
CA ALA A 214 -6.09 5.95 5.43
C ALA A 214 -6.46 7.40 5.82
N TYR A 215 -5.55 8.33 5.60
CA TYR A 215 -5.71 9.72 6.02
C TYR A 215 -5.89 10.71 4.86
N GLY A 216 -5.74 10.25 3.60
CA GLY A 216 -5.98 11.06 2.40
C GLY A 216 -5.04 12.25 2.24
N VAL A 217 -3.80 12.13 2.69
CA VAL A 217 -2.78 13.19 2.60
C VAL A 217 -1.50 12.72 1.91
N PRO A 218 -1.61 12.15 0.70
CA PRO A 218 -0.43 11.63 0.00
C PRO A 218 0.61 12.71 -0.30
N GLY A 219 0.18 13.96 -0.46
CA GLY A 219 1.03 15.10 -0.86
C GLY A 219 2.06 15.52 0.18
N ILE A 220 1.84 15.27 1.49
CA ILE A 220 2.81 15.60 2.54
C ILE A 220 3.98 14.62 2.61
N ARG A 221 3.96 13.53 1.87
CA ARG A 221 5.05 12.54 1.77
C ARG A 221 5.54 12.00 3.12
N ILE A 222 4.64 11.74 4.07
CA ILE A 222 4.99 11.16 5.38
C ILE A 222 4.63 9.69 5.42
N GLY A 223 5.63 8.86 5.73
CA GLY A 223 5.54 7.46 6.05
C GLY A 223 6.58 7.10 7.12
N TRP A 224 6.68 5.84 7.43
CA TRP A 224 7.61 5.35 8.44
C TRP A 224 7.97 3.88 8.22
N LEU A 225 9.09 3.50 8.78
CA LEU A 225 9.43 2.12 9.07
C LEU A 225 9.58 1.94 10.57
N ILE A 226 9.29 0.73 11.05
CA ILE A 226 9.34 0.36 12.46
C ILE A 226 10.15 -0.92 12.59
N THR A 227 11.14 -0.94 13.46
CA THR A 227 11.87 -2.15 13.85
C THR A 227 12.43 -2.01 15.25
N ARG A 228 12.43 -3.08 16.03
CA ARG A 228 12.98 -3.12 17.40
C ARG A 228 14.48 -3.42 17.43
N ASP A 229 15.09 -3.76 16.30
CA ASP A 229 16.52 -3.97 16.19
C ASP A 229 17.27 -2.63 16.10
N ALA A 230 17.93 -2.22 17.18
CA ALA A 230 18.64 -0.95 17.25
C ALA A 230 19.80 -0.86 16.24
N ARG A 231 20.46 -1.98 15.89
CA ARG A 231 21.52 -1.97 14.87
C ARG A 231 20.94 -1.76 13.47
N LEU A 232 19.79 -2.37 13.21
CA LEU A 232 19.07 -2.15 11.97
C LEU A 232 18.56 -0.72 11.87
N GLN A 233 18.06 -0.13 12.97
CA GLN A 233 17.65 1.29 13.00
C GLN A 233 18.79 2.23 12.56
N GLU A 234 20.01 2.02 13.07
CA GLU A 234 21.17 2.83 12.68
C GLU A 234 21.54 2.66 11.19
N LEU A 235 21.47 1.42 10.67
CA LEU A 235 21.72 1.14 9.26
C LEU A 235 20.69 1.85 8.37
N LEU A 236 19.40 1.75 8.71
CA LEU A 236 18.31 2.36 7.95
C LEU A 236 18.35 3.91 8.05
N LEU A 237 18.74 4.44 9.21
CA LEU A 237 18.95 5.87 9.39
C LEU A 237 20.09 6.35 8.48
N SER A 238 21.23 5.66 8.49
CA SER A 238 22.37 6.01 7.63
C SER A 238 21.99 6.04 6.14
N ALA A 239 21.16 5.10 5.69
CA ALA A 239 20.65 5.09 4.32
C ALA A 239 19.69 6.27 4.05
N LYS A 240 18.80 6.60 4.99
CA LYS A 240 17.92 7.78 4.89
C LYS A 240 18.73 9.06 4.76
N GLU A 241 19.79 9.23 5.57
CA GLU A 241 20.65 10.40 5.55
C GLU A 241 21.33 10.62 4.19
N GLN A 242 21.66 9.55 3.45
CA GLN A 242 22.18 9.66 2.08
C GLN A 242 21.13 10.15 1.08
N ILE A 243 19.84 10.03 1.39
CA ILE A 243 18.73 10.39 0.50
C ILE A 243 18.20 11.80 0.83
N SER A 244 17.90 12.07 2.10
CA SER A 244 17.12 13.25 2.50
C SER A 244 17.51 13.84 3.86
N ILE A 245 18.59 13.38 4.49
CA ILE A 245 19.06 13.85 5.82
C ILE A 245 17.94 13.78 6.87
N CYS A 246 16.96 14.71 6.81
CA CYS A 246 15.80 14.77 7.70
C CYS A 246 14.50 14.95 6.90
N GLY A 247 13.36 14.98 7.59
CA GLY A 247 12.05 15.29 7.02
C GLY A 247 11.78 16.80 6.96
N SER A 248 10.70 17.17 6.28
CA SER A 248 10.17 18.54 6.24
C SER A 248 9.49 18.88 7.57
N VAL A 249 9.86 20.01 8.17
CA VAL A 249 9.26 20.51 9.42
C VAL A 249 7.75 20.69 9.27
N ILE A 250 7.29 21.23 8.13
CA ILE A 250 5.87 21.49 7.87
C ILE A 250 5.11 20.17 7.74
N ASP A 251 5.64 19.22 6.96
CA ASP A 251 4.96 17.96 6.71
C ASP A 251 4.89 17.07 7.96
N GLU A 252 5.96 17.06 8.76
CA GLU A 252 5.95 16.34 10.05
C GLU A 252 4.97 16.99 11.04
N TRP A 253 4.91 18.34 11.08
CA TRP A 253 3.91 19.04 11.89
C TRP A 253 2.48 18.69 11.48
N ILE A 254 2.16 18.69 10.17
CA ILE A 254 0.83 18.28 9.66
C ILE A 254 0.55 16.84 10.08
N ALA A 255 1.51 15.94 9.93
CA ALA A 255 1.39 14.54 10.31
C ALA A 255 1.08 14.36 11.80
N GLU A 256 1.75 15.12 12.67
CA GLU A 256 1.48 15.13 14.12
C GLU A 256 0.03 15.54 14.41
N GLN A 257 -0.46 16.62 13.76
CA GLN A 257 -1.82 17.11 13.97
C GLN A 257 -2.87 16.07 13.54
N ILE A 258 -2.60 15.29 12.48
CA ILE A 258 -3.47 14.23 12.00
C ILE A 258 -3.46 13.05 12.95
N LEU A 259 -2.27 12.53 13.30
CA LEU A 259 -2.13 11.35 14.15
C LEU A 259 -2.59 11.59 15.58
N ALA A 260 -2.43 12.78 16.12
CA ALA A 260 -2.99 13.16 17.43
C ALA A 260 -4.51 13.02 17.48
N ARG A 261 -5.21 13.12 16.33
CA ARG A 261 -6.65 12.97 16.20
C ARG A 261 -7.09 11.63 15.59
N ARG A 262 -6.19 10.64 15.52
CA ARG A 262 -6.45 9.32 14.91
C ARG A 262 -7.76 8.69 15.39
N SER A 263 -8.02 8.69 16.70
CA SER A 263 -9.22 8.12 17.30
C SER A 263 -10.53 8.80 16.88
N ALA A 264 -10.46 10.06 16.49
CA ALA A 264 -11.61 10.81 15.99
C ALA A 264 -11.79 10.67 14.47
N VAL A 265 -10.69 10.52 13.73
CA VAL A 265 -10.69 10.50 12.25
C VAL A 265 -11.03 9.12 11.70
N LEU A 266 -10.43 8.05 12.24
CA LEU A 266 -10.56 6.70 11.65
C LEU A 266 -11.98 6.10 11.73
N PRO A 267 -12.74 6.18 12.83
CA PRO A 267 -14.06 5.55 12.88
C PRO A 267 -15.05 6.05 11.81
N PRO A 268 -15.23 7.35 11.57
CA PRO A 268 -16.10 7.83 10.50
C PRO A 268 -15.54 7.48 9.11
N THR A 269 -14.23 7.50 8.92
CA THR A 269 -13.58 7.06 7.67
C THR A 269 -13.91 5.60 7.37
N LEU A 270 -13.73 4.71 8.35
CA LEU A 270 -14.05 3.29 8.20
C LEU A 270 -15.53 3.04 7.91
N ALA A 271 -16.42 3.77 8.57
CA ALA A 271 -17.86 3.68 8.31
C ALA A 271 -18.20 4.08 6.87
N ALA A 272 -17.65 5.19 6.39
CA ALA A 272 -17.82 5.64 5.01
C ALA A 272 -17.27 4.63 3.99
N MET A 273 -16.09 4.07 4.25
CA MET A 273 -15.48 3.09 3.35
C MET A 273 -16.25 1.77 3.31
N ARG A 274 -16.82 1.33 4.44
CA ARG A 274 -17.73 0.15 4.46
C ARG A 274 -18.97 0.37 3.60
N ALA A 275 -19.58 1.56 3.66
CA ALA A 275 -20.72 1.89 2.82
C ALA A 275 -20.37 1.85 1.33
N ARG A 276 -19.19 2.37 0.94
CA ARG A 276 -18.70 2.33 -0.44
C ARG A 276 -18.41 0.89 -0.89
N LEU A 277 -17.76 0.10 -0.04
CA LEU A 277 -17.52 -1.33 -0.31
C LEU A 277 -18.85 -2.08 -0.50
N GLN A 278 -19.87 -1.79 0.31
CA GLN A 278 -21.19 -2.40 0.13
C GLN A 278 -21.80 -2.00 -1.21
N ARG A 279 -21.68 -0.73 -1.62
CA ARG A 279 -22.15 -0.28 -2.94
C ARG A 279 -21.44 -1.01 -4.10
N VAL A 280 -20.12 -1.22 -3.98
CA VAL A 280 -19.36 -2.04 -4.97
C VAL A 280 -19.86 -3.49 -4.95
N ALA A 281 -20.11 -4.05 -3.77
CA ALA A 281 -20.60 -5.44 -3.64
C ALA A 281 -21.98 -5.61 -4.27
N ASP A 282 -22.89 -4.66 -4.08
CA ASP A 282 -24.22 -4.69 -4.69
C ASP A 282 -24.11 -4.62 -6.22
N TRP A 283 -23.23 -3.77 -6.75
CA TRP A 283 -22.96 -3.70 -8.18
C TRP A 283 -22.35 -4.98 -8.72
N MET A 284 -21.35 -5.56 -8.04
CA MET A 284 -20.73 -6.84 -8.44
C MET A 284 -21.75 -7.98 -8.46
N GLY A 285 -22.72 -8.00 -7.54
CA GLY A 285 -23.81 -8.96 -7.52
C GLY A 285 -24.72 -8.90 -8.76
N GLY A 286 -24.79 -7.74 -9.41
CA GLY A 286 -25.56 -7.50 -10.63
C GLY A 286 -24.73 -7.51 -11.92
N GLU A 287 -23.41 -7.73 -11.87
CA GLU A 287 -22.51 -7.66 -13.03
C GLU A 287 -21.99 -9.07 -13.39
N PRO A 288 -22.68 -9.80 -14.28
CA PRO A 288 -22.35 -11.20 -14.57
C PRO A 288 -21.04 -11.38 -15.37
N LEU A 289 -20.48 -10.31 -15.95
CA LEU A 289 -19.26 -10.38 -16.73
C LEU A 289 -17.99 -10.29 -15.88
N LEU A 290 -18.14 -9.98 -14.58
CA LEU A 290 -17.05 -9.88 -13.63
C LEU A 290 -17.15 -10.91 -12.53
N GLU A 291 -16.03 -11.13 -11.87
CA GLU A 291 -15.93 -11.86 -10.61
C GLU A 291 -14.86 -11.21 -9.74
N TRP A 292 -14.98 -11.38 -8.46
CA TRP A 292 -14.05 -10.77 -7.51
C TRP A 292 -13.93 -11.56 -6.21
N VAL A 293 -12.84 -11.33 -5.51
CA VAL A 293 -12.71 -11.65 -4.09
C VAL A 293 -13.07 -10.41 -3.31
N ARG A 294 -14.07 -10.49 -2.42
CA ARG A 294 -14.51 -9.34 -1.63
C ARG A 294 -13.38 -8.93 -0.67
N PRO A 295 -12.92 -7.67 -0.71
CA PRO A 295 -11.86 -7.21 0.18
C PRO A 295 -12.33 -7.16 1.64
N SER A 296 -11.40 -7.40 2.57
CA SER A 296 -11.59 -7.28 4.02
C SER A 296 -10.99 -6.00 4.59
N ALA A 297 -10.23 -5.26 3.78
CA ALA A 297 -9.57 -4.01 4.16
C ALA A 297 -9.26 -3.12 2.95
N GLY A 298 -8.74 -1.95 3.23
CA GLY A 298 -8.33 -0.99 2.20
C GLY A 298 -9.52 -0.28 1.55
N VAL A 299 -9.27 0.31 0.41
CA VAL A 299 -10.24 1.09 -0.38
C VAL A 299 -10.19 0.69 -1.86
N ILE A 300 -9.71 -0.53 -2.11
CA ILE A 300 -9.48 -1.10 -3.43
C ILE A 300 -10.01 -2.53 -3.46
N CYS A 301 -10.34 -3.00 -4.66
CA CYS A 301 -10.54 -4.41 -4.98
C CYS A 301 -9.92 -4.74 -6.32
N PHE A 302 -9.81 -6.03 -6.63
CA PHE A 302 -9.13 -6.51 -7.82
C PHE A 302 -9.98 -7.53 -8.56
N PRO A 303 -11.08 -7.08 -9.21
CA PRO A 303 -11.91 -7.94 -10.01
C PRO A 303 -11.23 -8.42 -11.29
N ARG A 304 -11.73 -9.52 -11.84
CA ARG A 304 -11.36 -10.01 -13.17
C ARG A 304 -12.57 -10.18 -14.08
N MET A 305 -12.34 -10.04 -15.37
CA MET A 305 -13.32 -10.34 -16.41
C MET A 305 -13.43 -11.86 -16.58
N ARG A 306 -14.65 -12.39 -16.65
CA ARG A 306 -14.91 -13.83 -16.88
C ARG A 306 -14.56 -14.27 -18.29
N SER A 307 -14.59 -13.32 -19.24
CA SER A 307 -14.21 -13.53 -20.63
C SER A 307 -13.64 -12.24 -21.21
N GLU A 308 -12.93 -12.36 -22.30
CA GLU A 308 -12.40 -11.20 -23.01
C GLU A 308 -13.55 -10.32 -23.53
N PRO A 309 -13.51 -8.99 -23.29
CA PRO A 309 -14.57 -8.07 -23.71
C PRO A 309 -14.54 -7.86 -25.24
N PRO A 310 -15.64 -7.35 -25.84
CA PRO A 310 -15.69 -7.08 -27.26
C PRO A 310 -14.52 -6.21 -27.76
N GLY A 311 -13.77 -6.72 -28.75
CA GLY A 311 -12.59 -6.08 -29.30
C GLY A 311 -11.31 -6.21 -28.44
N GLY A 312 -11.35 -7.02 -27.40
CA GLY A 312 -10.23 -7.26 -26.50
C GLY A 312 -10.10 -6.25 -25.36
N THR A 313 -9.19 -6.52 -24.43
CA THR A 313 -8.96 -5.67 -23.25
C THR A 313 -8.49 -4.26 -23.63
N GLY A 314 -7.65 -4.10 -24.64
CA GLY A 314 -7.22 -2.78 -25.11
C GLY A 314 -8.40 -1.90 -25.55
N ALA A 315 -9.34 -2.46 -26.33
CA ALA A 315 -10.55 -1.73 -26.74
C ALA A 315 -11.46 -1.41 -25.55
N PHE A 316 -11.55 -2.31 -24.56
CA PHE A 316 -12.28 -2.06 -23.32
C PHE A 316 -11.73 -0.82 -22.60
N TYR A 317 -10.42 -0.72 -22.33
CA TYR A 317 -9.82 0.41 -21.62
C TYR A 317 -9.96 1.72 -22.42
N GLN A 318 -9.87 1.65 -23.74
CA GLN A 318 -10.10 2.83 -24.61
C GLN A 318 -11.55 3.32 -24.49
N ARG A 319 -12.55 2.43 -24.60
CA ARG A 319 -13.96 2.79 -24.40
C ARG A 319 -14.23 3.31 -22.99
N LEU A 320 -13.66 2.64 -21.97
CA LEU A 320 -13.83 2.99 -20.58
C LEU A 320 -13.40 4.44 -20.32
N LEU A 321 -12.22 4.82 -20.79
CA LEU A 321 -11.71 6.18 -20.61
C LEU A 321 -12.41 7.18 -21.55
N HIS A 322 -12.40 6.94 -22.86
CA HIS A 322 -12.77 7.97 -23.83
C HIS A 322 -14.28 8.10 -24.04
N THR A 323 -15.05 7.01 -23.91
CA THR A 323 -16.51 7.06 -24.08
C THR A 323 -17.22 7.24 -22.73
N HIS A 324 -16.73 6.60 -21.67
CA HIS A 324 -17.40 6.62 -20.37
C HIS A 324 -16.70 7.49 -19.33
N GLY A 325 -15.52 8.04 -19.64
CA GLY A 325 -14.77 8.91 -18.75
C GLY A 325 -14.29 8.24 -17.45
N THR A 326 -14.23 6.91 -17.44
CA THR A 326 -13.86 6.12 -16.25
C THR A 326 -12.44 5.60 -16.39
N TYR A 327 -11.67 5.68 -15.32
CA TYR A 327 -10.31 5.17 -15.25
C TYR A 327 -10.13 4.20 -14.08
N VAL A 328 -9.48 3.06 -14.34
CA VAL A 328 -9.12 2.01 -13.37
C VAL A 328 -7.67 1.61 -13.58
N GLY A 329 -7.04 0.99 -12.59
CA GLY A 329 -5.67 0.49 -12.74
C GLY A 329 -5.66 -0.86 -13.48
N PRO A 330 -5.15 -0.97 -14.72
CA PRO A 330 -5.15 -2.22 -15.48
C PRO A 330 -4.23 -3.28 -14.84
N GLY A 331 -4.46 -4.56 -15.22
CA GLY A 331 -3.76 -5.70 -14.66
C GLY A 331 -2.25 -5.65 -14.81
N HIS A 332 -1.76 -5.10 -15.93
CA HIS A 332 -0.33 -5.00 -16.18
C HIS A 332 0.43 -4.07 -15.19
N TRP A 333 -0.25 -3.18 -14.46
CA TRP A 333 0.36 -2.45 -13.35
C TRP A 333 0.88 -3.38 -12.24
N PHE A 334 0.32 -4.58 -12.18
CA PHE A 334 0.59 -5.61 -11.18
C PHE A 334 1.17 -6.90 -11.79
N GLU A 335 1.67 -6.81 -13.02
CA GLU A 335 2.24 -7.93 -13.79
C GLU A 335 1.25 -9.08 -14.04
N LEU A 336 -0.05 -8.75 -14.13
CA LEU A 336 -1.13 -9.67 -14.46
C LEU A 336 -1.81 -9.30 -15.78
N PRO A 337 -2.55 -10.22 -16.41
CA PRO A 337 -3.32 -9.93 -17.63
C PRO A 337 -4.30 -8.78 -17.43
N ASP A 338 -4.55 -8.00 -18.48
CA ASP A 338 -5.47 -6.86 -18.47
C ASP A 338 -6.95 -7.24 -18.40
N THR A 339 -7.26 -8.53 -18.28
CA THR A 339 -8.56 -9.00 -17.81
C THR A 339 -8.78 -8.78 -16.32
N TYR A 340 -7.72 -8.49 -15.55
CA TYR A 340 -7.77 -8.00 -14.18
C TYR A 340 -7.67 -6.48 -14.16
N PHE A 341 -8.25 -5.84 -13.15
CA PHE A 341 -8.04 -4.42 -12.92
C PHE A 341 -8.23 -4.06 -11.44
N ARG A 342 -7.44 -3.08 -10.97
CA ARG A 342 -7.65 -2.50 -9.65
C ARG A 342 -8.73 -1.44 -9.72
N LEU A 343 -9.77 -1.59 -8.91
CA LEU A 343 -10.86 -0.66 -8.72
C LEU A 343 -10.74 -0.03 -7.33
N GLY A 344 -10.50 1.28 -7.29
CA GLY A 344 -10.50 2.08 -6.08
C GLY A 344 -11.87 2.70 -5.83
N TYR A 345 -12.39 2.47 -4.63
CA TYR A 345 -13.72 2.98 -4.25
C TYR A 345 -13.65 4.03 -3.12
N GLY A 346 -12.45 4.32 -2.63
CA GLY A 346 -12.27 5.26 -1.52
C GLY A 346 -12.18 6.72 -1.94
N TRP A 347 -11.57 6.99 -3.08
CA TRP A 347 -11.22 8.34 -3.51
C TRP A 347 -12.37 9.12 -4.17
N PRO A 348 -13.14 8.56 -5.13
CA PRO A 348 -14.16 9.32 -5.85
C PRO A 348 -15.29 9.80 -4.92
N ALA A 349 -16.01 10.85 -5.27
CA ALA A 349 -17.28 11.15 -4.64
C ALA A 349 -18.29 10.00 -4.83
N PHE A 350 -19.34 9.91 -4.04
CA PHE A 350 -20.21 8.72 -4.09
C PHE A 350 -20.96 8.60 -5.42
N ASP A 351 -21.40 9.70 -6.00
CA ASP A 351 -22.02 9.77 -7.32
C ASP A 351 -21.04 9.49 -8.47
N GLU A 352 -19.78 9.89 -8.28
CA GLU A 352 -18.69 9.55 -9.21
C GLU A 352 -18.35 8.06 -9.19
N LEU A 353 -18.34 7.44 -7.98
CA LEU A 353 -18.21 6.00 -7.86
C LEU A 353 -19.30 5.29 -8.65
N GLU A 354 -20.55 5.67 -8.45
CA GLU A 354 -21.69 5.09 -9.19
C GLU A 354 -21.60 5.32 -10.70
N GLY A 355 -21.17 6.52 -11.12
CA GLY A 355 -20.93 6.85 -12.51
C GLY A 355 -19.89 5.95 -13.13
N GLY A 356 -18.77 5.76 -12.45
CA GLY A 356 -17.66 4.90 -12.88
C GLY A 356 -18.06 3.42 -12.95
N LEU A 357 -18.78 2.89 -11.96
CA LEU A 357 -19.27 1.50 -11.98
C LEU A 357 -20.21 1.26 -13.18
N ARG A 358 -21.12 2.20 -13.48
CA ARG A 358 -21.95 2.14 -14.70
C ARG A 358 -21.10 2.19 -15.98
N GLY A 359 -20.05 3.03 -15.98
CA GLY A 359 -19.08 3.12 -17.09
C GLY A 359 -18.40 1.80 -17.37
N ILE A 360 -17.94 1.09 -16.33
CA ILE A 360 -17.34 -0.24 -16.46
C ILE A 360 -18.34 -1.24 -17.06
N SER A 361 -19.58 -1.30 -16.52
CA SER A 361 -20.62 -2.20 -17.03
C SER A 361 -20.93 -1.99 -18.52
N ARG A 362 -20.95 -0.73 -18.97
CA ARG A 362 -21.17 -0.40 -20.38
C ARG A 362 -19.97 -0.77 -21.25
N ALA A 363 -18.77 -0.42 -20.82
CA ALA A 363 -17.55 -0.72 -21.57
C ALA A 363 -17.30 -2.22 -21.75
N LEU A 364 -17.76 -3.07 -20.80
CA LEU A 364 -17.70 -4.53 -20.89
C LEU A 364 -18.62 -5.08 -21.98
N ARG A 365 -19.67 -4.36 -22.37
CA ARG A 365 -20.67 -4.82 -23.36
C ARG A 365 -20.42 -4.31 -24.78
N GLY A 366 -19.55 -3.33 -24.97
CA GLY A 366 -19.17 -2.75 -26.26
C GLY A 366 -19.59 -1.30 -26.41
#